data_5a6a5cf1f75876576623185175cc638d
#
_entry.id   5a6a5cf1f75876576623185175cc638d
#
_cell.length_a   1.000
_cell.length_b   1.000
_cell.length_c   1.000
_cell.angle_alpha   90.00
_cell.angle_beta   90.00
_cell.angle_gamma   90.00
#
_symmetry.space_group_name_H-M   'P 1'
#
loop_
_entity.id
_entity.type
_entity.pdbx_description
1 polymer ?
#
loop_
_entity_poly.entity_id
_entity_poly.type
_entity_poly.pdbx_seq_one_letter_code
_entity_poly.pdbx_strand_id
1 'polypeptide(L)'
;MATSKEYLEYLMEQPASPELTCRPMMGEYLLYWEDRLVGGIYDDRLLVKDTPIARRLLPEAPEELPYEGAKPMLLVECVDDGKALRGLFAQMAAELPATKPRRRR
;
A
#
# COMPACT_ATOMS: atom_id res chain seq x y z
N MET A 1 4.93 -9.76 -13.63
CA MET A 1 3.53 -10.06 -13.88
C MET A 1 2.70 -8.87 -13.44
N ALA A 2 1.54 -8.74 -14.03
CA ALA A 2 0.70 -7.59 -13.72
C ALA A 2 -0.34 -7.95 -12.67
N THR A 3 -0.75 -6.98 -11.90
CA THR A 3 -1.83 -7.15 -10.95
C THR A 3 -3.16 -7.17 -11.69
N SER A 4 -4.03 -8.10 -11.34
CA SER A 4 -5.34 -8.18 -11.99
C SER A 4 -6.24 -7.04 -11.50
N LYS A 5 -7.13 -6.63 -12.39
CA LYS A 5 -8.07 -5.58 -12.06
C LYS A 5 -9.05 -6.05 -10.97
N GLU A 6 -9.41 -7.31 -10.99
CA GLU A 6 -10.30 -7.86 -9.98
C GLU A 6 -9.66 -7.78 -8.60
N TYR A 7 -8.39 -8.08 -8.49
CA TYR A 7 -7.72 -8.00 -7.21
C TYR A 7 -7.66 -6.57 -6.71
N LEU A 8 -7.35 -5.63 -7.61
CA LEU A 8 -7.34 -4.23 -7.23
C LEU A 8 -8.69 -3.78 -6.70
N GLU A 9 -9.76 -4.13 -7.41
CA GLU A 9 -11.10 -3.73 -6.98
C GLU A 9 -11.45 -4.34 -5.64
N TYR A 10 -11.13 -5.62 -5.45
CA TYR A 10 -11.38 -6.28 -4.19
C TYR A 10 -10.65 -5.57 -3.05
N LEU A 11 -9.37 -5.29 -3.26
CA LEU A 11 -8.58 -4.67 -2.20
C LEU A 11 -9.06 -3.29 -1.86
N MET A 12 -9.40 -2.48 -2.87
CA MET A 12 -9.83 -1.11 -2.61
C MET A 12 -11.15 -1.06 -1.87
N GLU A 13 -11.97 -2.10 -1.99
CA GLU A 13 -13.25 -2.14 -1.30
C GLU A 13 -13.13 -2.44 0.18
N GLN A 14 -12.03 -3.07 0.60
CA GLN A 14 -11.94 -3.55 1.97
C GLN A 14 -11.89 -2.40 2.99
N PRO A 15 -11.00 -1.42 2.85
CA PRO A 15 -11.03 -0.29 3.79
C PRO A 15 -12.17 0.68 3.53
N ALA A 16 -12.68 0.72 2.31
CA ALA A 16 -13.85 1.53 1.96
C ALA A 16 -13.68 2.98 2.41
N SER A 17 -12.52 3.56 2.15
CA SER A 17 -12.18 4.89 2.63
C SER A 17 -11.79 5.78 1.47
N PRO A 18 -12.35 7.02 1.42
CA PRO A 18 -11.97 7.93 0.34
C PRO A 18 -10.54 8.42 0.42
N GLU A 19 -9.89 8.26 1.58
CA GLU A 19 -8.49 8.64 1.72
C GLU A 19 -7.55 7.74 0.92
N LEU A 20 -7.99 6.51 0.62
CA LEU A 20 -7.16 5.57 -0.10
C LEU A 20 -7.37 5.72 -1.59
N THR A 21 -6.30 6.02 -2.32
CA THR A 21 -6.35 6.14 -3.77
C THR A 21 -5.25 5.29 -4.38
N CYS A 22 -5.35 5.02 -5.67
CA CYS A 22 -4.34 4.23 -6.34
C CYS A 22 -3.98 4.88 -7.67
N ARG A 23 -2.78 4.56 -8.15
CA ARG A 23 -2.30 5.01 -9.44
C ARG A 23 -1.68 3.84 -10.20
N PRO A 24 -2.02 3.67 -11.46
CA PRO A 24 -1.38 2.61 -12.24
C PRO A 24 0.08 2.93 -12.49
N MET A 25 0.90 1.90 -12.51
CA MET A 25 2.32 2.03 -12.79
C MET A 25 2.81 0.75 -13.45
N MET A 26 2.93 0.75 -14.78
CA MET A 26 3.53 -0.34 -15.53
C MET A 26 2.90 -1.71 -15.20
N GLY A 27 1.57 -1.75 -15.17
CA GLY A 27 0.85 -2.98 -14.90
C GLY A 27 0.59 -3.26 -13.45
N GLU A 28 1.17 -2.47 -12.57
CA GLU A 28 0.93 -2.58 -11.13
C GLU A 28 0.25 -1.31 -10.64
N TYR A 29 0.05 -1.21 -9.33
CA TYR A 29 -0.64 -0.05 -8.77
C TYR A 29 0.07 0.44 -7.53
N LEU A 30 0.23 1.78 -7.45
CA LEU A 30 0.74 2.42 -6.25
C LEU A 30 -0.45 2.83 -5.39
N LEU A 31 -0.30 2.72 -4.08
CA LEU A 31 -1.36 3.07 -3.15
C LEU A 31 -0.94 4.28 -2.32
N TYR A 32 -1.86 5.23 -2.22
CA TYR A 32 -1.65 6.46 -1.48
C TYR A 32 -2.75 6.61 -0.44
N TRP A 33 -2.38 7.12 0.71
CA TRP A 33 -3.34 7.50 1.74
C TRP A 33 -3.14 8.98 1.99
N GLU A 34 -4.15 9.78 1.63
CA GLU A 34 -4.07 11.24 1.74
C GLU A 34 -2.80 11.78 1.09
N ASP A 35 -2.54 11.34 -0.14
CA ASP A 35 -1.39 11.77 -0.95
C ASP A 35 -0.04 11.30 -0.43
N ARG A 36 -0.01 10.34 0.48
CA ARG A 36 1.22 9.77 0.96
C ARG A 36 1.35 8.34 0.49
N LEU A 37 2.47 8.04 -0.15
CA LEU A 37 2.70 6.72 -0.73
C LEU A 37 2.93 5.71 0.39
N VAL A 38 1.98 4.83 0.61
CA VAL A 38 2.10 3.83 1.67
C VAL A 38 2.52 2.47 1.15
N GLY A 39 2.30 2.18 -0.12
CA GLY A 39 2.69 0.87 -0.65
C GLY A 39 2.17 0.71 -2.05
N GLY A 40 1.89 -0.54 -2.42
CA GLY A 40 1.36 -0.82 -3.75
C GLY A 40 0.88 -2.24 -3.86
N ILE A 41 0.28 -2.52 -4.99
CA ILE A 41 -0.16 -3.87 -5.33
C ILE A 41 0.70 -4.35 -6.48
N TYR A 42 1.45 -5.42 -6.22
CA TYR A 42 2.41 -5.96 -7.17
C TYR A 42 2.15 -7.44 -7.35
N ASP A 43 1.79 -7.83 -8.57
CA ASP A 43 1.59 -9.25 -8.89
C ASP A 43 0.59 -9.88 -7.93
N ASP A 44 -0.55 -9.18 -7.74
CA ASP A 44 -1.64 -9.61 -6.85
C ASP A 44 -1.16 -9.80 -5.40
N ARG A 45 -0.23 -8.96 -4.96
CA ARG A 45 0.23 -8.93 -3.57
C ARG A 45 0.16 -7.51 -3.06
N LEU A 46 -0.36 -7.33 -1.85
CA LEU A 46 -0.33 -6.02 -1.22
C LEU A 46 0.96 -5.90 -0.43
N LEU A 47 1.79 -4.96 -0.84
CA LEU A 47 3.06 -4.69 -0.17
C LEU A 47 3.04 -3.26 0.34
N VAL A 48 3.51 -3.07 1.57
CA VAL A 48 3.60 -1.73 2.16
C VAL A 48 5.05 -1.40 2.44
N LYS A 49 5.33 -0.11 2.52
CA LYS A 49 6.67 0.34 2.80
C LYS A 49 7.12 -0.18 4.17
N ASP A 50 8.41 -0.47 4.26
CA ASP A 50 9.01 -0.94 5.51
C ASP A 50 9.27 0.26 6.39
N THR A 51 8.33 0.57 7.27
CA THR A 51 8.43 1.68 8.20
C THR A 51 8.33 1.14 9.62
N PRO A 52 8.76 1.91 10.62
CA PRO A 52 8.64 1.45 12.01
C PRO A 52 7.19 1.14 12.39
N ILE A 53 6.24 1.96 11.94
CA ILE A 53 4.85 1.73 12.28
C ILE A 53 4.33 0.46 11.59
N ALA A 54 4.73 0.24 10.33
CA ALA A 54 4.29 -0.96 9.63
C ALA A 54 4.84 -2.21 10.31
N ARG A 55 6.08 -2.17 10.75
CA ARG A 55 6.67 -3.30 11.45
C ARG A 55 6.00 -3.56 12.79
N ARG A 56 5.57 -2.51 13.46
CA ARG A 56 4.85 -2.67 14.72
C ARG A 56 3.49 -3.31 14.51
N LEU A 57 2.77 -2.88 13.49
CA LEU A 57 1.44 -3.39 13.23
C LEU A 57 1.44 -4.73 12.53
N LEU A 58 2.53 -5.06 11.84
CA LEU A 58 2.68 -6.31 11.11
C LEU A 58 3.96 -7.01 11.55
N PRO A 59 4.03 -7.45 12.82
CA PRO A 59 5.31 -7.94 13.34
C PRO A 59 5.81 -9.21 12.67
N GLU A 60 4.93 -9.96 12.02
CA GLU A 60 5.32 -11.20 11.39
C GLU A 60 5.27 -11.14 9.87
N ALA A 61 5.12 -9.95 9.31
CA ALA A 61 5.01 -9.82 7.87
C ALA A 61 6.34 -10.19 7.20
N PRO A 62 6.31 -11.06 6.20
CA PRO A 62 7.53 -11.36 5.45
C PRO A 62 7.93 -10.19 4.57
N GLU A 63 9.22 -10.08 4.31
CA GLU A 63 9.73 -9.10 3.36
C GLU A 63 9.70 -9.70 1.97
N GLU A 64 9.25 -8.92 1.01
CA GLU A 64 9.21 -9.35 -0.38
C GLU A 64 9.61 -8.20 -1.28
N LEU A 65 10.17 -8.55 -2.41
CA LEU A 65 10.53 -7.54 -3.41
C LEU A 65 9.32 -7.26 -4.29
N PRO A 66 8.95 -5.98 -4.45
CA PRO A 66 7.86 -5.67 -5.38
C PRO A 66 8.24 -5.97 -6.82
N TYR A 67 9.52 -5.82 -7.15
CA TYR A 67 10.07 -6.18 -8.44
C TYR A 67 11.58 -6.31 -8.29
N GLU A 68 12.19 -6.88 -9.28
CA GLU A 68 13.64 -7.11 -9.22
C GLU A 68 14.40 -5.79 -9.10
N GLY A 69 15.32 -5.72 -8.17
CA GLY A 69 16.12 -4.54 -7.97
C GLY A 69 15.53 -3.51 -7.01
N ALA A 70 14.29 -3.73 -6.56
CA ALA A 70 13.66 -2.81 -5.63
C ALA A 70 14.07 -3.10 -4.19
N LYS A 71 13.77 -2.16 -3.32
CA LYS A 71 13.97 -2.39 -1.89
C LYS A 71 12.87 -3.32 -1.37
N PRO A 72 13.17 -4.15 -0.37
CA PRO A 72 12.14 -5.01 0.21
C PRO A 72 11.01 -4.20 0.82
N MET A 73 9.82 -4.77 0.72
CA MET A 73 8.63 -4.22 1.33
C MET A 73 7.99 -5.31 2.17
N LEU A 74 6.98 -4.97 2.94
CA LEU A 74 6.32 -5.93 3.83
C LEU A 74 5.05 -6.44 3.17
N LEU A 75 4.88 -7.77 3.19
CA LEU A 75 3.68 -8.38 2.62
C LEU A 75 2.54 -8.34 3.62
N VAL A 76 1.42 -7.78 3.20
CA VAL A 76 0.22 -7.71 4.03
C VAL A 76 -0.68 -8.87 3.66
N GLU A 77 -0.94 -9.73 4.64
CA GLU A 77 -1.75 -10.92 4.39
C GLU A 77 -3.20 -10.76 4.82
N CYS A 78 -3.50 -9.75 5.64
CA CYS A 78 -4.86 -9.54 6.13
C CYS A 78 -5.65 -8.64 5.18
N VAL A 79 -5.65 -8.97 3.89
CA VAL A 79 -6.25 -8.08 2.89
C VAL A 79 -7.77 -8.07 2.95
N ASP A 80 -8.38 -9.02 3.65
CA ASP A 80 -9.82 -9.05 3.79
C ASP A 80 -10.31 -8.39 5.08
N ASP A 81 -9.41 -7.78 5.85
CA ASP A 81 -9.76 -7.08 7.08
C ASP A 81 -9.69 -5.58 6.83
N GLY A 82 -10.81 -5.01 6.38
CA GLY A 82 -10.84 -3.61 6.00
C GLY A 82 -10.51 -2.66 7.14
N LYS A 83 -10.93 -3.01 8.37
CA LYS A 83 -10.64 -2.16 9.51
C LYS A 83 -9.13 -2.14 9.80
N ALA A 84 -8.50 -3.31 9.74
CA ALA A 84 -7.06 -3.38 9.95
C ALA A 84 -6.30 -2.63 8.86
N LEU A 85 -6.74 -2.76 7.61
CA LEU A 85 -6.10 -2.05 6.51
C LEU A 85 -6.22 -0.54 6.69
N ARG A 86 -7.40 -0.08 7.07
CA ARG A 86 -7.62 1.35 7.27
C ARG A 86 -6.71 1.90 8.36
N GLY A 87 -6.62 1.17 9.47
CA GLY A 87 -5.74 1.57 10.56
C GLY A 87 -4.29 1.58 10.17
N LEU A 88 -3.87 0.54 9.44
CA LEU A 88 -2.49 0.44 8.98
C LEU A 88 -2.12 1.61 8.07
N PHE A 89 -2.93 1.87 7.06
CA PHE A 89 -2.63 2.93 6.10
C PHE A 89 -2.65 4.30 6.78
N ALA A 90 -3.63 4.55 7.64
CA ALA A 90 -3.73 5.84 8.30
C ALA A 90 -2.54 6.11 9.21
N GLN A 91 -2.12 5.10 9.96
CA GLN A 91 -0.98 5.28 10.85
C GLN A 91 0.33 5.39 10.09
N MET A 92 0.48 4.64 9.01
CA MET A 92 1.67 4.78 8.17
C MET A 92 1.72 6.17 7.54
N ALA A 93 0.59 6.67 7.07
CA ALA A 93 0.55 7.99 6.44
C ALA A 93 0.93 9.09 7.42
N ALA A 94 0.52 8.95 8.68
CA ALA A 94 0.87 9.93 9.69
C ALA A 94 2.37 10.02 9.92
N GLU A 95 3.09 8.94 9.63
CA GLU A 95 4.53 8.86 9.83
C GLU A 95 5.32 9.29 8.60
N LEU A 96 4.70 9.25 7.42
CA LEU A 96 5.38 9.49 6.16
C LEU A 96 5.21 10.94 5.72
N PRO A 97 6.22 11.50 5.03
CA PRO A 97 6.05 12.83 4.45
C PRO A 97 5.15 12.76 3.23
N ALA A 98 4.62 13.91 2.83
CA ALA A 98 3.86 13.98 1.59
C ALA A 98 4.75 13.53 0.44
N THR A 99 4.22 12.68 -0.43
CA THR A 99 5.02 12.08 -1.49
C THR A 99 5.44 13.09 -2.52
N LYS A 100 4.59 14.04 -2.84
CA LYS A 100 4.90 15.06 -3.83
C LYS A 100 4.41 16.39 -3.40
N PRO A 101 5.11 17.46 -3.75
CA PRO A 101 4.55 18.79 -3.59
C PRO A 101 3.38 18.90 -4.54
N ARG A 102 2.34 19.49 -4.08
CA ARG A 102 1.20 19.63 -4.95
C ARG A 102 1.45 20.74 -5.89
N ARG A 103 1.39 20.85 -6.61
CA ARG A 103 1.53 21.60 -7.44
C ARG A 103 0.76 22.32 -7.93
N ARG A 104 1.06 22.69 -7.53
CA ARG A 104 0.61 23.00 -7.88
C ARG A 104 0.20 23.48 -8.33
N ARG A 105 0.27 23.90 -8.23
CA ARG A 105 -0.17 24.06 -8.72
C ARG A 105 -0.39 24.47 -8.80
#